data_0d9136b225a6f4ded51c7bcde7982ffd
#
_entry.id   0d9136b225a6f4ded51c7bcde7982ffd
#
_cell.length_a   1.000
_cell.length_b   1.000
_cell.length_c   1.000
_cell.angle_alpha   90.00
_cell.angle_beta   90.00
_cell.angle_gamma   90.00
#
_symmetry.space_group_name_H-M   'P 1'
#
loop_
_entity.id
_entity.type
_entity.pdbx_description
1 polymer ?
#
loop_
_entity_poly.entity_id
_entity_poly.type
_entity_poly.pdbx_seq_one_letter_code
_entity_poly.pdbx_strand_id
1 'polypeptide(L)' 'MTQHKVIAEDSLSAMDEISRVLGKDAVILKTEKINGKIRITFL' A
#
# COMPACT_ATOMS: atom_id res chain seq x y z
N MET A 1 1.88 -6.08 -16.50
CA MET A 1 1.13 -5.75 -15.30
C MET A 1 1.73 -4.55 -14.60
N THR A 2 0.89 -3.70 -14.06
CA THR A 2 1.33 -2.44 -13.48
C THR A 2 1.38 -2.52 -11.97
N GLN A 3 2.51 -2.15 -11.40
CA GLN A 3 2.63 -2.05 -9.95
C GLN A 3 2.23 -0.66 -9.51
N HIS A 4 1.60 -0.59 -8.34
CA HIS A 4 1.20 0.66 -7.72
C HIS A 4 1.86 0.80 -6.37
N LYS A 5 2.03 2.03 -5.89
CA LYS A 5 2.64 2.31 -4.60
C LYS A 5 1.80 3.30 -3.84
N VAL A 6 1.65 3.06 -2.54
CA VAL A 6 0.95 3.94 -1.62
C VAL A 6 1.88 4.27 -0.47
N ILE A 7 1.94 5.54 -0.11
CA ILE A 7 2.70 6.00 1.05
C ILE A 7 1.73 6.57 2.07
N ALA A 8 1.83 6.11 3.31
CA ALA A 8 0.95 6.55 4.38
C ALA A 8 1.71 6.66 5.70
N GLU A 9 1.08 7.29 6.68
CA GLU A 9 1.69 7.50 8.00
C GLU A 9 1.88 6.18 8.76
N ASP A 10 0.99 5.22 8.54
CA ASP A 10 1.06 3.93 9.20
C ASP A 10 0.46 2.86 8.30
N SER A 11 0.62 1.59 8.72
CA SER A 11 0.17 0.47 7.90
C SER A 11 -1.35 0.40 7.78
N LEU A 12 -2.09 0.79 8.81
CA LEU A 12 -3.55 0.77 8.75
C LEU A 12 -4.07 1.75 7.72
N SER A 13 -3.53 2.97 7.71
CA SER A 13 -3.91 3.98 6.73
C SER A 13 -3.56 3.54 5.33
N ALA A 14 -2.38 2.92 5.15
CA ALA A 14 -1.97 2.43 3.84
C ALA A 14 -2.91 1.33 3.34
N MET A 15 -3.27 0.39 4.20
CA MET A 15 -4.18 -0.69 3.81
C MET A 15 -5.57 -0.17 3.48
N ASP A 16 -6.04 0.81 4.24
CA ASP A 16 -7.34 1.43 3.99
C ASP A 16 -7.35 2.10 2.61
N GLU A 17 -6.29 2.80 2.27
CA GLU A 17 -6.15 3.46 0.98
C GLU A 17 -6.17 2.43 -0.16
N ILE A 18 -5.45 1.34 0.00
CA ILE A 18 -5.39 0.28 -1.01
C ILE A 18 -6.78 -0.33 -1.20
N SER A 19 -7.51 -0.57 -0.11
CA SER A 19 -8.85 -1.13 -0.18
C SER A 19 -9.81 -0.22 -0.93
N ARG A 20 -9.65 1.09 -0.80
CA ARG A 20 -10.49 2.03 -1.52
C ARG A 20 -10.23 2.03 -3.01
N VAL A 21 -8.97 1.87 -3.39
CA VAL A 21 -8.56 1.96 -4.79
C VAL A 21 -8.83 0.65 -5.53
N LEU A 22 -8.44 -0.48 -4.95
CA LEU A 22 -8.50 -1.76 -5.61
C LEU A 22 -9.51 -2.74 -5.03
N GLY A 23 -10.11 -2.39 -3.90
CA GLY A 23 -11.00 -3.29 -3.22
C GLY A 23 -10.25 -4.44 -2.57
N LYS A 24 -10.91 -5.59 -2.45
CA LYS A 24 -10.33 -6.74 -1.74
C LYS A 24 -9.43 -7.62 -2.61
N ASP A 25 -9.25 -7.27 -3.86
CA ASP A 25 -8.44 -8.07 -4.77
C ASP A 25 -7.00 -7.56 -4.87
N ALA A 26 -6.62 -6.63 -4.01
CA ALA A 26 -5.26 -6.09 -4.01
C ALA A 26 -4.25 -7.17 -3.60
N VAL A 27 -3.17 -7.25 -4.36
CA VAL A 27 -2.08 -8.18 -4.06
C VAL A 27 -0.89 -7.37 -3.57
N ILE A 28 -0.54 -7.55 -2.30
CA ILE A 28 0.58 -6.85 -1.69
C ILE A 28 1.88 -7.55 -2.08
N LEU A 29 2.76 -6.81 -2.74
CA LEU A 29 4.04 -7.34 -3.17
C LEU A 29 5.15 -7.05 -2.17
N LYS A 30 5.13 -5.85 -1.59
CA LYS A 30 6.21 -5.43 -0.72
C LYS A 30 5.73 -4.33 0.23
N THR A 31 6.20 -4.36 1.45
CA THR A 31 5.93 -3.32 2.43
C THR A 31 7.27 -2.81 2.95
N GLU A 32 7.47 -1.49 2.93
CA GLU A 32 8.70 -0.86 3.36
C GLU A 32 8.41 0.27 4.34
N LYS A 33 9.35 0.52 5.24
CA LYS A 33 9.27 1.67 6.12
C LYS A 33 10.36 2.65 5.72
N ILE A 34 9.95 3.85 5.33
CA ILE A 34 10.86 4.88 4.82
C ILE A 34 10.60 6.19 5.54
N ASN A 35 11.60 6.69 6.27
CA ASN A 35 11.51 7.97 6.98
C ASN A 35 10.26 8.08 7.86
N GLY A 36 9.95 7.00 8.58
CA GLY A 36 8.80 6.99 9.47
C GLY A 36 7.46 6.77 8.79
N LYS A 37 7.46 6.60 7.48
CA LYS A 37 6.24 6.33 6.72
C LYS A 37 6.27 4.93 6.14
N ILE A 38 5.09 4.41 5.82
CA ILE A 38 4.95 3.07 5.25
C ILE A 38 4.69 3.21 3.75
N ARG A 39 5.48 2.50 2.95
CA ARG A 39 5.25 2.41 1.52
C ARG A 39 4.88 0.98 1.17
N ILE A 40 3.73 0.81 0.53
CA ILE A 40 3.27 -0.51 0.11
C ILE A 40 3.24 -0.54 -1.42
N THR A 41 3.87 -1.57 -1.98
CA THR A 41 3.84 -1.83 -3.41
C THR A 41 2.84 -2.97 -3.65
N PHE A 42 1.94 -2.78 -4.59
CA PHE A 42 0.87 -3.74 -4.83
C PHE A 42 0.47 -3.77 -6.30
N LEU A 43 -0.23 -4.81 -6.67
CA LEU A 43 -0.79 -4.96 -8.02
C LEU A 43 -2.26 -4.55 -8.07
#